data_fd0aaa847dd7837b120ae5d9e3e25fc8
#
_entry.id   fd0aaa847dd7837b120ae5d9e3e25fc8
#
_cell.length_a   1.000
_cell.length_b   1.000
_cell.length_c   1.000
_cell.angle_alpha   90.00
_cell.angle_beta   90.00
_cell.angle_gamma   90.00
#
_symmetry.space_group_name_H-M   'P 1'
#
loop_
_entity.id
_entity.type
_entity.pdbx_description
1 polymer ?
#
loop_
_entity_poly.entity_id
_entity_poly.type
_entity_poly.pdbx_seq_one_letter_code
_entity_poly.pdbx_strand_id
1 'polypeptide(L)' 'MTFEQKINMAVAYKGISQAELARCMNESPQNFNKKVKRGTFTPGEMEVIANILGASYRFGFVFPDGTEI' A
#
# COMPACT_ATOMS: atom_id res chain seq x y z
N MET A 1 11.72 -6.92 0.54
CA MET A 1 10.26 -7.11 0.64
C MET A 1 9.58 -6.45 -0.55
N THR A 2 8.69 -7.17 -1.22
CA THR A 2 7.96 -6.63 -2.37
C THR A 2 6.81 -5.74 -1.93
N PHE A 3 6.30 -4.94 -2.87
CA PHE A 3 5.12 -4.11 -2.61
C PHE A 3 3.93 -4.96 -2.18
N GLU A 4 3.71 -6.07 -2.87
CA GLU A 4 2.61 -6.99 -2.56
C GLU A 4 2.74 -7.52 -1.12
N GLN A 5 3.94 -7.90 -0.71
CA GLN A 5 4.18 -8.37 0.65
C GLN A 5 3.86 -7.28 1.68
N LYS A 6 4.23 -6.03 1.40
CA LYS A 6 3.94 -4.92 2.29
C LYS A 6 2.44 -4.67 2.44
N ILE A 7 1.70 -4.69 1.33
CA ILE A 7 0.25 -4.53 1.37
C ILE A 7 -0.40 -5.67 2.17
N ASN A 8 0.01 -6.91 1.91
CA ASN A 8 -0.54 -8.06 2.62
C ASN A 8 -0.27 -8.00 4.13
N MET A 9 0.93 -7.56 4.51
CA MET A 9 1.26 -7.39 5.92
C MET A 9 0.47 -6.26 6.56
N ALA A 10 0.30 -5.15 5.85
CA ALA A 10 -0.41 -3.99 6.37
C ALA A 10 -1.90 -4.30 6.60
N VAL A 11 -2.57 -4.97 5.66
CA VAL A 11 -3.98 -5.33 5.83
C VAL A 11 -4.14 -6.36 6.94
N ALA A 12 -3.24 -7.32 7.03
CA ALA A 12 -3.25 -8.31 8.11
C ALA A 12 -3.07 -7.64 9.48
N TYR A 13 -2.14 -6.70 9.57
CA TYR A 13 -1.91 -5.95 10.80
C TYR A 13 -3.15 -5.16 11.23
N LYS A 14 -3.84 -4.57 10.26
CA LYS A 14 -5.08 -3.81 10.51
C LYS A 14 -6.27 -4.73 10.82
N GLY A 15 -6.19 -6.01 10.45
CA GLY A 15 -7.28 -6.97 10.65
C GLY A 15 -8.36 -6.91 9.57
N ILE A 16 -7.98 -6.48 8.37
CA ILE A 16 -8.89 -6.49 7.22
C ILE A 16 -8.31 -7.35 6.10
N SER A 17 -9.10 -7.61 5.06
CA SER A 17 -8.64 -8.31 3.89
C SER A 17 -8.26 -7.34 2.78
N GLN A 18 -7.48 -7.83 1.81
CA GLN A 18 -7.17 -7.04 0.61
C GLN A 18 -8.46 -6.68 -0.16
N ALA A 19 -9.44 -7.59 -0.18
CA ALA A 19 -10.72 -7.33 -0.83
C ALA A 19 -11.49 -6.19 -0.14
N GLU A 20 -11.42 -6.11 1.18
CA GLU A 20 -12.03 -5.00 1.92
C GLU A 20 -11.36 -3.68 1.59
N LEU A 21 -10.02 -3.66 1.51
CA LEU A 21 -9.29 -2.48 1.11
C LEU A 21 -9.69 -2.03 -0.29
N ALA A 22 -9.81 -2.98 -1.22
CA ALA A 22 -10.26 -2.68 -2.58
C ALA A 22 -11.64 -2.01 -2.59
N ARG A 23 -12.58 -2.55 -1.81
CA ARG A 23 -13.91 -1.98 -1.72
C ARG A 23 -13.89 -0.56 -1.16
N CYS A 24 -13.04 -0.29 -0.18
CA CYS A 24 -12.88 1.06 0.38
C CYS A 24 -12.35 2.04 -0.66
N MET A 25 -11.66 1.56 -1.68
CA MET A 25 -11.12 2.37 -2.77
C MET A 25 -12.02 2.37 -4.00
N ASN A 26 -13.21 1.83 -3.91
CA ASN A 26 -14.16 1.71 -5.03
C ASN A 26 -13.59 0.92 -6.22
N GLU A 27 -12.79 -0.11 -5.95
CA GLU A 27 -12.24 -0.97 -6.97
C GLU A 27 -12.70 -2.40 -6.79
N SER A 28 -12.77 -3.15 -7.89
CA SER A 28 -13.02 -4.59 -7.80
C SER A 28 -11.80 -5.28 -7.19
N PRO A 29 -11.99 -6.35 -6.41
CA PRO A 29 -10.86 -7.09 -5.85
C PRO A 29 -9.87 -7.59 -6.89
N GLN A 30 -10.34 -7.98 -8.08
CA GLN A 30 -9.47 -8.45 -9.16
C GLN A 30 -8.57 -7.33 -9.69
N ASN A 31 -9.15 -6.14 -9.95
CA ASN A 31 -8.37 -5.00 -10.44
C ASN A 31 -7.37 -4.53 -9.39
N PHE A 32 -7.79 -4.45 -8.15
CA PHE A 32 -6.91 -4.05 -7.06
C PHE A 32 -5.76 -5.03 -6.91
N ASN A 33 -6.04 -6.33 -6.96
CA ASN A 33 -5.01 -7.37 -6.86
C ASN A 33 -3.98 -7.26 -7.98
N LYS A 34 -4.43 -6.97 -9.20
CA LYS A 34 -3.52 -6.74 -10.34
C LYS A 34 -2.59 -5.55 -10.09
N LYS A 35 -3.12 -4.45 -9.56
CA LYS A 35 -2.32 -3.28 -9.22
C LYS A 35 -1.31 -3.59 -8.12
N VAL A 36 -1.73 -4.31 -7.10
CA VAL A 36 -0.84 -4.72 -6.00
C VAL A 36 0.32 -5.56 -6.53
N LYS A 37 0.04 -6.53 -7.38
CA LYS A 37 1.09 -7.38 -7.97
C LYS A 37 2.06 -6.62 -8.85
N ARG A 38 1.57 -5.60 -9.57
CA ARG A 38 2.41 -4.76 -10.43
C ARG A 38 3.11 -3.64 -9.69
N GLY A 39 2.63 -3.28 -8.50
CA GLY A 39 3.14 -2.14 -7.76
C GLY A 39 2.82 -0.81 -8.44
N THR A 40 1.70 -0.71 -9.14
CA THR A 40 1.36 0.44 -10.01
C THR A 40 0.44 1.44 -9.33
N PHE A 41 0.74 1.82 -8.11
CA PHE A 41 -0.03 2.85 -7.39
C PHE A 41 0.70 4.19 -7.46
N THR A 42 -0.08 5.27 -7.63
CA THR A 42 0.46 6.62 -7.54
C THR A 42 0.67 7.01 -6.08
N PRO A 43 1.50 8.03 -5.79
CA PRO A 43 1.64 8.53 -4.41
C PRO A 43 0.31 8.93 -3.79
N GLY A 44 -0.60 9.53 -4.56
CA GLY A 44 -1.94 9.88 -4.07
C GLY A 44 -2.74 8.67 -3.66
N GLU A 45 -2.69 7.59 -4.45
CA GLU A 45 -3.35 6.34 -4.11
C GLU A 45 -2.74 5.69 -2.86
N MET A 46 -1.41 5.79 -2.70
CA MET A 46 -0.74 5.28 -1.52
C MET A 46 -1.19 6.01 -0.25
N GLU A 47 -1.41 7.33 -0.34
CA GLU A 47 -1.93 8.10 0.79
C GLU A 47 -3.37 7.71 1.14
N VAL A 48 -4.19 7.44 0.12
CA VAL A 48 -5.56 6.95 0.35
C VAL A 48 -5.52 5.60 1.08
N ILE A 49 -4.67 4.69 0.62
CA ILE A 49 -4.48 3.39 1.29
C ILE A 49 -4.07 3.59 2.75
N ALA A 50 -3.09 4.46 2.97
CA ALA A 50 -2.61 4.75 4.33
C ALA A 50 -3.73 5.29 5.21
N ASN A 51 -4.56 6.20 4.72
CA ASN A 51 -5.69 6.74 5.46
C ASN A 51 -6.69 5.66 5.85
N ILE A 52 -7.01 4.76 4.92
CA ILE A 52 -7.93 3.64 5.18
C ILE A 52 -7.36 2.74 6.28
N LEU A 53 -6.05 2.52 6.27
CA LEU A 53 -5.37 1.67 7.25
C LEU A 53 -5.12 2.38 8.58
N GLY A 54 -5.42 3.68 8.68
CA GLY A 54 -5.09 4.47 9.87
C GLY A 54 -3.59 4.66 10.05
N ALA A 55 -2.85 4.67 8.94
CA ALA A 55 -1.39 4.77 8.92
C ALA A 55 -0.95 6.01 8.18
N SER A 56 0.37 6.23 8.15
CA SER A 56 0.98 7.28 7.32
C SER A 56 1.84 6.63 6.25
N TYR A 57 1.75 7.15 5.02
CA TYR A 57 2.60 6.68 3.95
C TYR A 57 3.93 7.42 4.00
N ARG A 58 5.03 6.66 3.92
CA ARG A 58 6.38 7.22 3.87
C ARG A 58 7.06 6.78 2.59
N PHE A 59 7.71 7.74 1.96
CA PHE A 59 8.48 7.52 0.74
C PHE A 59 9.80 8.28 0.87
N GLY A 60 10.90 7.67 0.41
CA GLY A 60 12.18 8.37 0.52
C GLY A 60 13.32 7.66 -0.18
N PHE A 61 14.46 8.34 -0.17
CA PHE A 61 15.72 7.82 -0.71
C PHE A 61 16.73 7.71 0.43
N VAL A 62 17.47 6.62 0.45
CA VAL A 62 18.53 6.39 1.45
C VAL A 62 19.88 6.51 0.74
N PHE A 63 20.71 7.42 1.22
CA PHE A 63 22.03 7.65 0.64
C PHE A 63 23.09 6.79 1.34
N PRO A 64 24.28 6.63 0.73
CA PRO A 64 25.32 5.74 1.31
C PRO A 64 25.81 6.14 2.70
N ASP A 65 25.67 7.43 3.07
CA ASP A 65 26.06 7.92 4.39
C ASP A 65 24.98 7.69 5.46
N GLY A 66 23.89 7.02 5.11
CA GLY A 66 22.77 6.79 6.01
C GLY A 66 21.71 7.89 5.99
N THR A 67 21.93 8.95 5.24
CA THR A 67 20.94 10.03 5.10
C THR A 67 19.72 9.51 4.36
N GLU A 68 18.53 9.81 4.88
CA GLU A 68 17.27 9.43 4.27
C GLU A 68 16.46 10.68 3.91
N ILE A 69 16.04 10.77 2.67
CA ILE A 69 15.27 11.93 2.18
C ILE A 69 13.98 11.46 1.51
#